data_cc2f200e96b6e174d88e77f35abf4042
#
_entry.id   cc2f200e96b6e174d88e77f35abf4042
#
_cell.length_a   1.000
_cell.length_b   1.000
_cell.length_c   1.000
_cell.angle_alpha   90.00
_cell.angle_beta   90.00
_cell.angle_gamma   90.00
#
_symmetry.space_group_name_H-M   'P 1'
#
loop_
_entity.id
_entity.type
_entity.pdbx_description
1 polymer ?
#
loop_
_entity_poly.entity_id
_entity_poly.type
_entity_poly.pdbx_seq_one_letter_code
_entity_poly.pdbx_strand_id
1 'polypeptide(L)'
;MTEKDITNAIMRYLKTVPSCFCWKAHGGLYSTAGLPDIICCIGGRFVAFEVKTPSGKLTKLQESMIRKIKAAKGEAFKVTSVEDVKSILDTLEVPVHDDSLDIFK
;
A
#
# COMPACT_ATOMS: atom_id res chain seq x y z
N MET A 1 -6.60 13.18 -12.64
CA MET A 1 -5.94 13.07 -11.33
C MET A 1 -4.49 12.66 -11.51
N THR A 2 -3.60 13.28 -10.76
CA THR A 2 -2.18 12.92 -10.79
C THR A 2 -1.93 11.75 -9.85
N GLU A 3 -0.75 11.13 -9.97
CA GLU A 3 -0.34 10.09 -9.02
C GLU A 3 -0.34 10.63 -7.59
N LYS A 4 0.07 11.88 -7.41
CA LYS A 4 0.04 12.51 -6.09
C LYS A 4 -1.37 12.59 -5.51
N ASP A 5 -2.35 12.96 -6.34
CA ASP A 5 -3.75 13.01 -5.90
C ASP A 5 -4.26 11.64 -5.47
N ILE A 6 -3.93 10.62 -6.27
CA ILE A 6 -4.34 9.25 -5.99
C ILE A 6 -3.66 8.76 -4.71
N THR A 7 -2.37 9.01 -4.56
CA THR A 7 -1.62 8.64 -3.36
C THR A 7 -2.22 9.26 -2.10
N ASN A 8 -2.55 10.55 -2.17
CA ASN A 8 -3.13 11.24 -1.03
C ASN A 8 -4.51 10.68 -0.67
N ALA A 9 -5.32 10.35 -1.67
CA ALA A 9 -6.64 9.74 -1.42
C ALA A 9 -6.49 8.36 -0.76
N ILE A 10 -5.56 7.55 -1.24
CA ILE A 10 -5.28 6.24 -0.66
C ILE A 10 -4.79 6.38 0.78
N MET A 11 -3.88 7.31 1.05
CA MET A 11 -3.39 7.54 2.40
C MET A 11 -4.51 7.94 3.35
N ARG A 12 -5.42 8.81 2.92
CA ARG A 12 -6.58 9.19 3.73
C ARG A 12 -7.45 7.98 4.06
N TYR A 13 -7.68 7.13 3.06
CA TYR A 13 -8.47 5.92 3.28
C TYR A 13 -7.78 4.96 4.26
N LEU A 14 -6.49 4.69 4.05
CA LEU A 14 -5.74 3.74 4.88
C LEU A 14 -5.70 4.17 6.35
N LYS A 15 -5.73 5.46 6.62
CA LYS A 15 -5.77 5.96 8.00
C LYS A 15 -7.08 5.65 8.71
N THR A 16 -8.11 5.27 7.98
CA THR A 16 -9.38 4.83 8.57
C THR A 16 -9.46 3.33 8.80
N VAL A 17 -8.49 2.57 8.27
CA VAL A 17 -8.49 1.11 8.38
C VAL A 17 -7.94 0.70 9.74
N PRO A 18 -8.68 -0.13 10.51
CA PRO A 18 -8.18 -0.62 11.80
C PRO A 18 -6.90 -1.43 11.64
N SER A 19 -6.05 -1.37 12.65
CA SER A 19 -4.79 -2.13 12.67
C SER A 19 -3.89 -1.85 11.47
N CYS A 20 -3.97 -0.63 10.93
CA CYS A 20 -3.15 -0.19 9.81
C CYS A 20 -2.27 0.98 10.23
N PHE A 21 -0.97 0.80 10.07
CA PHE A 21 0.00 1.88 10.17
C PHE A 21 0.68 2.03 8.82
N CYS A 22 0.58 3.19 8.20
CA CYS A 22 1.12 3.40 6.86
C CYS A 22 1.87 4.71 6.76
N TRP A 23 2.80 4.75 5.80
CA TRP A 23 3.55 5.97 5.53
C TRP A 23 3.94 6.01 4.06
N LYS A 24 4.23 7.21 3.56
CA LYS A 24 4.76 7.37 2.20
C LYS A 24 6.26 7.09 2.22
N ALA A 25 6.71 6.27 1.28
CA ALA A 25 8.13 6.06 1.07
C ALA A 25 8.64 7.22 0.19
N HIS A 26 9.47 8.08 0.77
CA HIS A 26 10.01 9.22 0.04
C HIS A 26 11.36 8.86 -0.58
N GLY A 27 11.56 9.29 -1.82
CA GLY A 27 12.87 9.27 -2.43
C GLY A 27 13.79 10.22 -1.68
N GLY A 28 15.03 9.83 -1.49
CA GLY A 28 16.03 10.64 -0.82
C GLY A 28 17.38 9.98 -0.92
N LEU A 29 18.39 10.63 -0.34
CA LEU A 29 19.76 10.16 -0.47
C LEU A 29 19.96 8.72 0.03
N TYR A 30 19.23 8.33 1.06
CA TYR A 30 19.37 7.02 1.68
C TYR A 30 18.21 6.08 1.40
N SER A 31 17.27 6.46 0.51
CA SER A 31 16.16 5.59 0.21
C SER A 31 16.56 4.57 -0.87
N THR A 32 15.88 3.42 -0.84
CA THR A 32 16.07 2.39 -1.85
C THR A 32 15.27 2.75 -3.10
N ALA A 33 15.93 2.77 -4.24
CA ALA A 33 15.28 3.09 -5.50
C ALA A 33 14.24 2.03 -5.87
N GLY A 34 13.11 2.47 -6.41
CA GLY A 34 12.06 1.57 -6.88
C GLY A 34 11.12 1.06 -5.80
N LEU A 35 11.29 1.50 -4.54
CA LEU A 35 10.34 1.13 -3.48
C LEU A 35 8.94 1.62 -3.82
N PRO A 36 7.90 0.83 -3.47
CA PRO A 36 6.53 1.29 -3.61
C PRO A 36 6.27 2.60 -2.87
N ASP A 37 5.30 3.38 -3.36
CA ASP A 37 5.00 4.72 -2.84
C ASP A 37 4.46 4.72 -1.42
N ILE A 38 3.72 3.69 -1.05
CA ILE A 38 3.08 3.59 0.26
C ILE A 38 3.47 2.26 0.88
N ILE A 39 3.96 2.33 2.12
CA ILE A 39 4.32 1.15 2.89
C ILE A 39 3.38 1.05 4.08
N CYS A 40 2.87 -0.15 4.33
CA CYS A 40 1.91 -0.39 5.42
C CYS A 40 2.31 -1.59 6.24
N CYS A 41 1.99 -1.52 7.52
CA CYS A 41 1.84 -2.69 8.36
C CYS A 41 0.35 -2.80 8.66
N ILE A 42 -0.30 -3.85 8.21
CA ILE A 42 -1.75 -4.03 8.37
C ILE A 42 -2.00 -5.39 9.00
N GLY A 43 -2.49 -5.39 10.24
CA GLY A 43 -2.73 -6.63 10.95
C GLY A 43 -1.47 -7.50 11.07
N GLY A 44 -0.32 -6.87 11.20
CA GLY A 44 0.96 -7.55 11.28
C GLY A 44 1.56 -7.94 9.94
N ARG A 45 0.88 -7.67 8.83
CA ARG A 45 1.37 -7.97 7.48
C ARG A 45 2.05 -6.75 6.88
N PHE A 46 3.14 -7.01 6.16
CA PHE A 46 3.77 -5.97 5.34
C PHE A 46 2.99 -5.88 4.03
N VAL A 47 2.46 -4.71 3.72
CA VAL A 47 1.69 -4.46 2.50
C VAL A 47 2.16 -3.15 1.88
N ALA A 48 2.50 -3.17 0.60
CA ALA A 48 3.01 -2.00 -0.09
C ALA A 48 2.21 -1.73 -1.36
N PHE A 49 2.04 -0.46 -1.69
CA PHE A 49 1.29 -0.05 -2.87
C PHE A 49 2.14 0.87 -3.74
N GLU A 50 2.30 0.48 -5.01
CA GLU A 50 2.89 1.34 -6.03
C GLU A 50 1.75 2.04 -6.76
N VAL A 51 1.68 3.36 -6.63
CA VAL A 51 0.58 4.15 -7.18
C VAL A 51 0.89 4.57 -8.60
N LYS A 52 -0.05 4.33 -9.50
CA LYS A 52 0.02 4.77 -10.90
C LYS A 52 -1.31 5.38 -11.31
N THR A 53 -1.29 6.23 -12.34
CA THR A 53 -2.52 6.61 -13.02
C THR A 53 -3.04 5.39 -13.80
N PRO A 54 -4.32 5.37 -14.21
CA PRO A 54 -4.87 4.21 -14.91
C PRO A 54 -4.08 3.78 -16.16
N SER A 55 -3.45 4.71 -16.85
CA SER A 55 -2.63 4.41 -18.03
C SER A 55 -1.16 4.22 -17.71
N GLY A 56 -0.75 4.45 -16.47
CA GLY A 56 0.64 4.34 -16.07
C GLY A 56 1.11 2.90 -15.97
N LYS A 57 2.40 2.69 -16.25
CA LYS A 57 2.99 1.36 -16.21
C LYS A 57 4.15 1.33 -15.22
N LEU A 58 4.33 0.16 -14.61
CA LEU A 58 5.48 -0.06 -13.74
C LEU A 58 6.77 -0.01 -14.55
N THR A 59 7.81 0.58 -13.98
CA THR A 59 9.15 0.43 -14.53
C THR A 59 9.67 -0.96 -14.19
N LYS A 60 10.75 -1.38 -14.86
CA LYS A 60 11.37 -2.69 -14.57
C LYS A 60 11.88 -2.75 -13.13
N LEU A 61 12.42 -1.63 -12.63
CA LEU A 61 12.90 -1.58 -11.25
C LEU A 61 11.74 -1.72 -10.26
N GLN A 62 10.61 -1.06 -10.51
CA GLN A 62 9.43 -1.19 -9.67
C GLN A 62 8.89 -2.62 -9.68
N GLU A 63 8.84 -3.26 -10.85
CA GLU A 63 8.43 -4.67 -10.96
C GLU A 63 9.36 -5.57 -10.14
N SER A 64 10.67 -5.32 -10.23
CA SER A 64 11.66 -6.09 -9.50
C SER A 64 11.47 -5.96 -7.99
N MET A 65 11.20 -4.75 -7.51
CA MET A 65 10.99 -4.52 -6.08
C MET A 65 9.72 -5.21 -5.58
N ILE A 66 8.66 -5.18 -6.37
CA ILE A 66 7.42 -5.89 -6.03
C ILE A 66 7.69 -7.40 -5.92
N ARG A 67 8.43 -7.97 -6.87
CA ARG A 67 8.78 -9.39 -6.82
C ARG A 67 9.61 -9.75 -5.58
N LYS A 68 10.56 -8.89 -5.21
CA LYS A 68 11.39 -9.11 -4.02
C LYS A 68 10.58 -9.11 -2.74
N ILE A 69 9.63 -8.18 -2.63
CA ILE A 69 8.74 -8.12 -1.47
C ILE A 69 7.91 -9.39 -1.38
N LYS A 70 7.34 -9.83 -2.51
CA LYS A 70 6.52 -11.05 -2.53
C LYS A 70 7.36 -12.29 -2.22
N ALA A 71 8.58 -12.36 -2.72
CA ALA A 71 9.48 -13.48 -2.43
C ALA A 71 9.81 -13.55 -0.94
N ALA A 72 9.86 -12.42 -0.26
CA ALA A 72 10.09 -12.35 1.18
C ALA A 72 8.80 -12.52 2.00
N LYS A 73 7.69 -12.92 1.33
CA LYS A 73 6.38 -13.19 1.95
C LYS A 73 5.62 -11.93 2.36
N GLY A 74 6.02 -10.75 1.90
CA GLY A 74 5.22 -9.55 2.00
C GLY A 74 4.22 -9.48 0.85
N GLU A 75 3.39 -8.44 0.89
CA GLU A 75 2.42 -8.15 -0.16
C GLU A 75 2.79 -6.84 -0.84
N ALA A 76 2.69 -6.80 -2.15
CA ALA A 76 2.97 -5.57 -2.90
C ALA A 76 2.13 -5.55 -4.17
N PHE A 77 1.55 -4.41 -4.48
CA PHE A 77 0.60 -4.27 -5.56
C PHE A 77 0.75 -2.94 -6.29
N LYS A 78 0.47 -2.96 -7.59
CA LYS A 78 0.21 -1.74 -8.35
C LYS A 78 -1.26 -1.37 -8.13
N VAL A 79 -1.54 -0.11 -7.81
CA VAL A 79 -2.91 0.39 -7.64
C VAL A 79 -3.10 1.70 -8.38
N THR A 80 -4.32 1.96 -8.81
CA THR A 80 -4.65 3.21 -9.52
C THR A 80 -5.77 3.98 -8.84
N SER A 81 -6.32 3.46 -7.74
CA SER A 81 -7.46 4.09 -7.07
C SER A 81 -7.60 3.56 -5.64
N VAL A 82 -8.41 4.27 -4.85
CA VAL A 82 -8.81 3.80 -3.52
C VAL A 82 -9.58 2.47 -3.63
N GLU A 83 -10.40 2.34 -4.68
CA GLU A 83 -11.19 1.13 -4.90
C GLU A 83 -10.31 -0.09 -5.10
N ASP A 84 -9.18 0.07 -5.80
CA ASP A 84 -8.19 -1.01 -5.94
C ASP A 84 -7.68 -1.45 -4.57
N VAL A 85 -7.36 -0.49 -3.72
CA VAL A 85 -6.85 -0.79 -2.37
C VAL A 85 -7.91 -1.52 -1.55
N LYS A 86 -9.16 -1.06 -1.60
CA LYS A 86 -10.25 -1.74 -0.89
C LYS A 86 -10.41 -3.19 -1.32
N SER A 87 -10.35 -3.44 -2.62
CA SER A 87 -10.46 -4.80 -3.16
C SER A 87 -9.30 -5.68 -2.69
N ILE A 88 -8.10 -5.13 -2.66
CA ILE A 88 -6.93 -5.86 -2.19
C ILE A 88 -7.05 -6.20 -0.71
N LEU A 89 -7.44 -5.23 0.13
CA LEU A 89 -7.61 -5.48 1.55
C LEU A 89 -8.70 -6.53 1.81
N ASP A 90 -9.75 -6.52 1.00
CA ASP A 90 -10.80 -7.53 1.10
C ASP A 90 -10.24 -8.93 0.76
N THR A 91 -9.44 -9.03 -0.30
CA THR A 91 -8.77 -10.27 -0.69
C THR A 91 -7.84 -10.78 0.42
N LEU A 92 -7.16 -9.88 1.10
CA LEU A 92 -6.25 -10.23 2.19
C LEU A 92 -6.99 -10.50 3.50
N GLU A 93 -8.32 -10.38 3.49
CA GLU A 93 -9.16 -10.58 4.66
C GLU A 93 -8.81 -9.62 5.81
N VAL A 94 -8.44 -8.40 5.45
CA VAL A 94 -8.15 -7.35 6.42
C VAL A 94 -9.47 -6.72 6.87
N PRO A 95 -9.74 -6.67 8.19
CA PRO A 95 -10.95 -6.00 8.67
C PRO A 95 -10.90 -4.52 8.32
N VAL A 96 -11.99 -4.01 7.73
CA VAL A 96 -12.11 -2.58 7.40
C VAL A 96 -13.06 -1.86 8.35
N HIS A 97 -13.50 -2.55 9.42
CA HIS A 97 -14.37 -2.02 10.46
C HIS A 97 -13.64 -2.00 11.79
N ASP A 98 -14.21 -1.28 12.75
CA ASP A 98 -13.59 -1.08 14.06
C ASP A 98 -13.70 -2.29 15.00
N ASP A 99 -14.17 -3.42 14.51
CA ASP A 99 -14.32 -4.63 15.35
C ASP A 99 -13.01 -4.99 16.03
N SER A 100 -11.89 -4.72 15.39
CA SER A 100 -10.57 -5.02 15.94
C SER A 100 -10.26 -4.22 17.19
N LEU A 101 -10.96 -3.10 17.43
CA LEU A 101 -10.74 -2.30 18.62
C LEU A 101 -11.16 -3.01 19.89
N ASP A 102 -12.04 -3.98 19.79
CA ASP A 102 -12.53 -4.71 20.94
C ASP A 102 -11.44 -5.51 21.64
N ILE A 103 -10.39 -5.88 20.92
CA ILE A 103 -9.29 -6.62 21.51
C ILE A 103 -8.44 -5.77 22.46
N PHE A 104 -8.60 -4.46 22.43
CA PHE A 104 -7.85 -3.54 23.28
C PHE A 104 -8.64 -3.08 24.51
N LYS A 105 -9.80 -3.60 24.71
CA LYS A 105 -10.67 -3.23 25.84
C LYS A 105 -10.45 -4.11 27.05
#